data_c349ec8a7d33851f524f82082745d71a
#
_entry.id   c349ec8a7d33851f524f82082745d71a
#
_cell.length_a   1.000
_cell.length_b   1.000
_cell.length_c   1.000
_cell.angle_alpha   90.00
_cell.angle_beta   90.00
_cell.angle_gamma   90.00
#
_symmetry.space_group_name_H-M   'P 1'
#
loop_
_entity.id
_entity.type
_entity.pdbx_description
1 polymer ?
#
loop_
_entity_poly.entity_id
_entity_poly.type
_entity_poly.pdbx_seq_one_letter_code
_entity_poly.pdbx_strand_id
1 'polypeptide(L)'
;MDTIFHYDVVVVGAGHAGCEAASAAARMGARTVIITMDMNKIAQMSCNPAVGGIAKGQIVREVDALGGQMGLVTDATAIQFRMLNRSKGPAMWSPRAQCDRIRFIAEWRHRIENTENLDVWQDEVSELIVENGRIAGLKTIWGAEFHAGAVIITAGTFLNGLMHIGKKMVPGGRCAEPASTFLTTALNELGIESLRMKTGTPVRIDARSVHFDEMELQPGENDFHRFSFISKQRPLPQLNCWTCNTNAEVHRILRQGLEDSPLYNGQIQSIGPRYCPSIETKLVTFEGRDSHPLFLEPEGLDTNELYLNGFSSSLPMNVQIEALKQMPCFRDVKVYRPGYAIEYDFFPPTQLHHSLESKKVEGLFFAGQVNGTTGYEEAAGQGIVAGINAAFSCNGSDRFTLGRDEAYIGVLIDDLVTKGVDEPYRMFTSRAEYRILLRQDNADTRLTPYAERFGIATPERIERFHRKQAIVKSMLDAARTGNIKPNEVKALLESHGSQPLNHGAKLFELIARPELKIADFDTIQNIPAVSSFFAPLSGDNIDREETMEATEILIKYDGYIARERALADKMQRLEDIRIHDRFDYNALTQLSTEARQKLAAVNPETLAQASRIPGVSPSDISVLLVLLGR
;
A
#
# COMPACT_ATOMS: atom_id res chain seq x y z
N MET A 1 39.93 -6.94 -16.08
CA MET A 1 39.69 -5.73 -15.27
C MET A 1 38.26 -5.86 -14.79
N ASP A 2 38.09 -5.95 -13.50
CA ASP A 2 36.76 -6.00 -12.90
C ASP A 2 36.11 -4.63 -13.09
N THR A 3 34.84 -4.61 -13.53
CA THR A 3 34.10 -3.36 -13.74
C THR A 3 33.50 -2.96 -12.39
N ILE A 4 34.10 -1.94 -11.75
CA ILE A 4 33.73 -1.47 -10.41
C ILE A 4 33.01 -0.13 -10.51
N PHE A 5 31.84 -0.02 -9.88
CA PHE A 5 31.02 1.17 -9.76
C PHE A 5 30.89 1.59 -8.29
N HIS A 6 30.73 2.88 -8.05
CA HIS A 6 30.58 3.45 -6.71
C HIS A 6 29.30 4.29 -6.61
N TYR A 7 28.43 3.91 -5.68
CA TYR A 7 27.18 4.58 -5.35
C TYR A 7 27.06 4.77 -3.83
N ASP A 8 26.11 5.54 -3.40
CA ASP A 8 25.76 5.64 -1.98
C ASP A 8 24.72 4.56 -1.65
N VAL A 9 23.74 4.35 -2.54
CA VAL A 9 22.64 3.37 -2.39
C VAL A 9 22.51 2.51 -3.63
N VAL A 10 22.39 1.20 -3.46
CA VAL A 10 22.04 0.24 -4.51
C VAL A 10 20.70 -0.40 -4.19
N VAL A 11 19.77 -0.40 -5.16
CA VAL A 11 18.45 -1.02 -5.03
C VAL A 11 18.37 -2.24 -5.94
N VAL A 12 18.05 -3.39 -5.37
CA VAL A 12 17.95 -4.68 -6.09
C VAL A 12 16.49 -4.99 -6.39
N GLY A 13 16.12 -4.91 -7.67
CA GLY A 13 14.77 -5.13 -8.17
C GLY A 13 14.01 -3.82 -8.43
N ALA A 14 13.45 -3.67 -9.63
CA ALA A 14 12.67 -2.50 -10.05
C ALA A 14 11.15 -2.74 -10.01
N GLY A 15 10.66 -3.43 -8.95
CA GLY A 15 9.23 -3.49 -8.62
C GLY A 15 8.75 -2.21 -7.93
N HIS A 16 7.51 -2.19 -7.46
CA HIS A 16 6.93 -1.00 -6.81
C HIS A 16 7.73 -0.52 -5.59
N ALA A 17 8.26 -1.46 -4.78
CA ALA A 17 9.13 -1.11 -3.65
C ALA A 17 10.45 -0.51 -4.12
N GLY A 18 11.10 -1.13 -5.11
CA GLY A 18 12.40 -0.67 -5.61
C GLY A 18 12.31 0.69 -6.29
N CYS A 19 11.27 0.93 -7.07
CA CYS A 19 11.06 2.23 -7.73
C CYS A 19 10.85 3.36 -6.73
N GLU A 20 10.05 3.15 -5.67
CA GLU A 20 9.87 4.16 -4.63
C GLU A 20 11.13 4.34 -3.79
N ALA A 21 11.83 3.25 -3.44
CA ALA A 21 13.07 3.32 -2.68
C ALA A 21 14.18 4.09 -3.42
N ALA A 22 14.39 3.75 -4.70
CA ALA A 22 15.40 4.40 -5.52
C ALA A 22 15.08 5.88 -5.76
N SER A 23 13.82 6.20 -6.09
CA SER A 23 13.38 7.58 -6.27
C SER A 23 13.54 8.41 -4.99
N ALA A 24 13.20 7.86 -3.82
CA ALA A 24 13.33 8.56 -2.55
C ALA A 24 14.80 8.84 -2.21
N ALA A 25 15.66 7.82 -2.28
CA ALA A 25 17.10 7.96 -1.98
C ALA A 25 17.79 8.97 -2.90
N ALA A 26 17.53 8.86 -4.22
CA ALA A 26 18.12 9.76 -5.21
C ALA A 26 17.69 11.23 -5.01
N ARG A 27 16.42 11.46 -4.72
CA ARG A 27 15.87 12.82 -4.48
C ARG A 27 16.34 13.42 -3.16
N MET A 28 16.81 12.62 -2.21
CA MET A 28 17.53 13.08 -1.03
C MET A 28 19.01 13.40 -1.31
N GLY A 29 19.45 13.26 -2.57
CA GLY A 29 20.81 13.58 -3.01
C GLY A 29 21.80 12.42 -2.96
N ALA A 30 21.36 11.20 -2.58
CA ALA A 30 22.21 10.01 -2.63
C ALA A 30 22.41 9.55 -4.09
N ARG A 31 23.66 9.28 -4.49
CA ARG A 31 23.96 8.64 -5.77
C ARG A 31 23.44 7.21 -5.72
N THR A 32 22.40 6.95 -6.47
CA THR A 32 21.63 5.72 -6.39
C THR A 32 21.64 4.97 -7.73
N VAL A 33 21.75 3.64 -7.68
CA VAL A 33 21.50 2.79 -8.85
C VAL A 33 20.43 1.77 -8.51
N ILE A 34 19.50 1.55 -9.47
CA ILE A 34 18.53 0.48 -9.41
C ILE A 34 18.92 -0.63 -10.40
N ILE A 35 19.07 -1.85 -9.90
CA ILE A 35 19.47 -3.03 -10.69
C ILE A 35 18.23 -3.90 -10.91
N THR A 36 17.94 -4.21 -12.17
CA THR A 36 16.79 -5.04 -12.55
C THR A 36 17.14 -6.05 -13.64
N MET A 37 16.50 -7.21 -13.62
CA MET A 37 16.70 -8.24 -14.62
C MET A 37 16.12 -7.83 -15.99
N ASP A 38 15.09 -6.97 -16.02
CA ASP A 38 14.46 -6.47 -17.26
C ASP A 38 13.95 -5.03 -17.09
N MET A 39 14.59 -4.09 -17.77
CA MET A 39 14.20 -2.67 -17.79
C MET A 39 12.83 -2.43 -18.42
N ASN A 40 12.32 -3.35 -19.25
CA ASN A 40 10.99 -3.23 -19.86
C ASN A 40 9.86 -3.66 -18.91
N LYS A 41 10.21 -4.08 -17.69
CA LYS A 41 9.28 -4.58 -16.66
C LYS A 41 9.29 -3.74 -15.38
N ILE A 42 9.86 -2.53 -15.42
CA ILE A 42 9.90 -1.61 -14.28
C ILE A 42 8.48 -1.38 -13.75
N ALA A 43 8.28 -1.61 -12.46
CA ALA A 43 7.00 -1.52 -11.75
C ALA A 43 5.83 -2.26 -12.41
N GLN A 44 6.09 -3.35 -13.15
CA GLN A 44 5.03 -4.10 -13.81
C GLN A 44 4.00 -4.63 -12.81
N MET A 45 2.72 -4.37 -13.09
CA MET A 45 1.59 -4.94 -12.36
C MET A 45 1.46 -6.44 -12.66
N SER A 46 1.99 -7.27 -11.77
CA SER A 46 2.07 -8.73 -11.97
C SER A 46 0.73 -9.44 -11.80
N CYS A 47 -0.16 -8.88 -10.99
CA CYS A 47 -1.48 -9.42 -10.68
C CYS A 47 -2.56 -8.56 -11.36
N ASN A 48 -3.41 -7.87 -10.60
CA ASN A 48 -4.45 -6.99 -11.17
C ASN A 48 -3.86 -5.66 -11.66
N PRO A 49 -4.42 -5.08 -12.74
CA PRO A 49 -3.98 -3.79 -13.26
C PRO A 49 -4.62 -2.61 -12.50
N ALA A 50 -4.56 -2.65 -11.17
CA ALA A 50 -5.22 -1.65 -10.33
C ALA A 50 -4.34 -1.23 -9.15
N VAL A 51 -4.47 0.03 -8.74
CA VAL A 51 -3.84 0.64 -7.58
C VAL A 51 -4.91 1.12 -6.61
N GLY A 52 -4.66 0.96 -5.31
CA GLY A 52 -5.56 1.40 -4.26
C GLY A 52 -6.60 0.35 -3.85
N GLY A 53 -7.70 0.82 -3.30
CA GLY A 53 -8.71 0.00 -2.64
C GLY A 53 -8.67 0.16 -1.12
N ILE A 54 -9.47 -0.65 -0.41
CA ILE A 54 -9.68 -0.51 1.04
C ILE A 54 -8.34 -0.57 1.80
N ALA A 55 -8.04 0.46 2.58
CA ALA A 55 -6.78 0.76 3.26
C ALA A 55 -5.58 1.03 2.33
N LYS A 56 -5.56 0.44 1.15
CA LYS A 56 -4.45 0.57 0.20
C LYS A 56 -4.42 1.94 -0.48
N GLY A 57 -5.60 2.49 -0.80
CA GLY A 57 -5.71 3.86 -1.30
C GLY A 57 -5.13 4.89 -0.32
N GLN A 58 -5.32 4.67 0.98
CA GLN A 58 -4.71 5.49 2.03
C GLN A 58 -3.18 5.42 1.97
N ILE A 59 -2.61 4.20 1.83
CA ILE A 59 -1.14 4.02 1.71
C ILE A 59 -0.60 4.78 0.48
N VAL A 60 -1.28 4.72 -0.67
CA VAL A 60 -0.81 5.45 -1.87
C VAL A 60 -0.82 6.96 -1.65
N ARG A 61 -1.87 7.48 -0.98
CA ARG A 61 -1.93 8.91 -0.60
C ARG A 61 -0.82 9.28 0.37
N GLU A 62 -0.43 8.37 1.28
CA GLU A 62 0.69 8.57 2.21
C GLU A 62 2.05 8.51 1.51
N VAL A 63 2.24 7.56 0.59
CA VAL A 63 3.43 7.49 -0.28
C VAL A 63 3.58 8.78 -1.08
N ASP A 64 2.48 9.26 -1.69
CA ASP A 64 2.48 10.53 -2.43
C ASP A 64 2.82 11.72 -1.53
N ALA A 65 2.23 11.80 -0.33
CA ALA A 65 2.49 12.87 0.64
C ALA A 65 3.97 12.92 1.09
N LEU A 66 4.61 11.76 1.22
CA LEU A 66 6.07 11.63 1.45
C LEU A 66 6.92 11.97 0.22
N GLY A 67 6.30 12.33 -0.91
CA GLY A 67 7.00 12.69 -2.14
C GLY A 67 7.21 11.50 -3.10
N GLY A 68 6.60 10.33 -2.85
CA GLY A 68 6.65 9.17 -3.74
C GLY A 68 5.97 9.40 -5.09
N GLN A 69 6.12 8.46 -5.98
CA GLN A 69 5.74 8.58 -7.39
C GLN A 69 4.49 7.78 -7.77
N MET A 70 4.13 6.73 -7.00
CA MET A 70 3.03 5.82 -7.35
C MET A 70 1.70 6.56 -7.55
N GLY A 71 1.39 7.57 -6.73
CA GLY A 71 0.19 8.38 -6.87
C GLY A 71 0.14 9.12 -8.21
N LEU A 72 1.23 9.74 -8.60
CA LEU A 72 1.38 10.47 -9.87
C LEU A 72 1.27 9.54 -11.08
N VAL A 73 1.97 8.40 -11.04
CA VAL A 73 1.91 7.38 -12.12
C VAL A 73 0.50 6.81 -12.25
N THR A 74 -0.16 6.55 -11.13
CA THR A 74 -1.55 6.08 -11.10
C THR A 74 -2.49 7.07 -11.77
N ASP A 75 -2.42 8.36 -11.39
CA ASP A 75 -3.27 9.39 -11.99
C ASP A 75 -3.01 9.57 -13.49
N ALA A 76 -1.74 9.50 -13.93
CA ALA A 76 -1.36 9.62 -15.32
C ALA A 76 -1.85 8.45 -16.20
N THR A 77 -2.06 7.27 -15.61
CA THR A 77 -2.36 6.03 -16.34
C THR A 77 -3.71 5.41 -15.99
N ALA A 78 -4.50 6.05 -15.13
CA ALA A 78 -5.82 5.59 -14.71
C ALA A 78 -6.82 5.59 -15.86
N ILE A 79 -7.41 4.41 -16.13
CA ILE A 79 -8.48 4.20 -17.11
C ILE A 79 -9.85 3.96 -16.45
N GLN A 80 -9.90 3.84 -15.13
CA GLN A 80 -11.11 3.89 -14.33
C GLN A 80 -10.76 4.35 -12.91
N PHE A 81 -11.60 5.17 -12.31
CA PHE A 81 -11.45 5.59 -10.92
C PHE A 81 -12.75 5.37 -10.14
N ARG A 82 -12.62 4.96 -8.88
CA ARG A 82 -13.73 4.87 -7.93
C ARG A 82 -13.27 5.22 -6.51
N MET A 83 -14.09 5.95 -5.77
CA MET A 83 -13.93 6.14 -4.33
C MET A 83 -14.74 5.07 -3.58
N LEU A 84 -14.07 4.05 -3.06
CA LEU A 84 -14.74 2.97 -2.32
C LEU A 84 -15.19 3.42 -0.93
N ASN A 85 -16.24 2.77 -0.42
CA ASN A 85 -16.78 3.00 0.93
C ASN A 85 -17.31 4.43 1.20
N ARG A 86 -17.77 5.18 0.18
CA ARG A 86 -18.32 6.54 0.38
C ARG A 86 -19.43 6.58 1.44
N SER A 87 -20.30 5.56 1.49
CA SER A 87 -21.38 5.47 2.48
C SER A 87 -20.93 5.23 3.93
N LYS A 88 -19.66 4.84 4.13
CA LYS A 88 -19.11 4.53 5.47
C LYS A 88 -18.37 5.70 6.12
N GLY A 89 -18.33 6.85 5.46
CA GLY A 89 -17.69 8.06 5.96
C GLY A 89 -16.18 8.15 5.66
N PRO A 90 -15.59 9.36 5.86
CA PRO A 90 -14.23 9.72 5.41
C PRO A 90 -13.11 8.83 5.95
N ALA A 91 -13.26 8.29 7.16
CA ALA A 91 -12.29 7.35 7.74
C ALA A 91 -12.13 6.04 6.94
N MET A 92 -13.14 5.71 6.12
CA MET A 92 -13.19 4.49 5.33
C MET A 92 -13.07 4.73 3.83
N TRP A 93 -13.11 5.99 3.37
CA TRP A 93 -12.96 6.32 1.96
C TRP A 93 -11.62 5.85 1.43
N SER A 94 -11.66 5.14 0.33
CA SER A 94 -10.47 4.48 -0.19
C SER A 94 -10.44 4.61 -1.71
N PRO A 95 -9.58 5.45 -2.27
CA PRO A 95 -9.47 5.59 -3.72
C PRO A 95 -8.94 4.30 -4.35
N ARG A 96 -9.49 3.95 -5.52
CA ARG A 96 -9.04 2.83 -6.35
C ARG A 96 -9.06 3.24 -7.82
N ALA A 97 -7.99 3.01 -8.54
CA ALA A 97 -7.91 3.20 -9.98
C ALA A 97 -7.53 1.90 -10.68
N GLN A 98 -8.22 1.63 -11.80
CA GLN A 98 -7.76 0.70 -12.81
C GLN A 98 -6.78 1.45 -13.70
N CYS A 99 -5.62 0.87 -13.98
CA CYS A 99 -4.58 1.53 -14.77
C CYS A 99 -4.34 0.79 -16.10
N ASP A 100 -3.94 1.53 -17.12
CA ASP A 100 -3.36 0.94 -18.32
C ASP A 100 -1.97 0.38 -17.97
N ARG A 101 -1.84 -0.94 -17.94
CA ARG A 101 -0.64 -1.64 -17.47
C ARG A 101 0.60 -1.30 -18.28
N ILE A 102 0.48 -1.14 -19.61
CA ILE A 102 1.62 -0.82 -20.49
C ILE A 102 2.06 0.62 -20.26
N ARG A 103 1.11 1.55 -20.19
CA ARG A 103 1.39 2.97 -19.91
C ARG A 103 1.94 3.17 -18.50
N PHE A 104 1.50 2.37 -17.52
CA PHE A 104 2.01 2.39 -16.16
C PHE A 104 3.51 2.03 -16.09
N ILE A 105 3.93 0.99 -16.83
CA ILE A 105 5.35 0.63 -16.96
C ILE A 105 6.13 1.76 -17.62
N ALA A 106 5.61 2.29 -18.74
CA ALA A 106 6.28 3.35 -19.49
C ALA A 106 6.43 4.64 -18.66
N GLU A 107 5.39 5.03 -17.92
CA GLU A 107 5.41 6.22 -17.05
C GLU A 107 6.39 6.04 -15.89
N TRP A 108 6.42 4.87 -15.24
CA TRP A 108 7.42 4.58 -14.20
C TRP A 108 8.83 4.62 -14.75
N ARG A 109 9.08 3.97 -15.88
CA ARG A 109 10.39 3.97 -16.52
C ARG A 109 10.84 5.40 -16.85
N HIS A 110 9.93 6.20 -17.44
CA HIS A 110 10.20 7.60 -17.73
C HIS A 110 10.61 8.37 -16.47
N ARG A 111 9.91 8.19 -15.35
CA ARG A 111 10.24 8.86 -14.10
C ARG A 111 11.58 8.42 -13.53
N ILE A 112 11.86 7.13 -13.51
CA ILE A 112 13.14 6.59 -13.02
C ILE A 112 14.30 7.14 -13.84
N GLU A 113 14.22 7.05 -15.16
CA GLU A 113 15.29 7.51 -16.08
C GLU A 113 15.49 9.05 -16.06
N ASN A 114 14.50 9.82 -15.58
CA ASN A 114 14.58 11.28 -15.46
C ASN A 114 14.71 11.79 -14.02
N THR A 115 14.96 10.91 -13.06
CA THR A 115 15.25 11.28 -11.68
C THR A 115 16.74 11.58 -11.54
N GLU A 116 17.07 12.79 -11.08
CA GLU A 116 18.45 13.19 -10.81
C GLU A 116 19.10 12.25 -9.77
N ASN A 117 20.39 11.96 -9.92
CA ASN A 117 21.17 11.04 -9.08
C ASN A 117 20.71 9.58 -9.11
N LEU A 118 19.90 9.18 -10.08
CA LEU A 118 19.40 7.80 -10.21
C LEU A 118 19.82 7.17 -11.54
N ASP A 119 20.65 6.13 -11.46
CA ASP A 119 21.04 5.31 -12.61
C ASP A 119 20.25 3.99 -12.63
N VAL A 120 20.14 3.40 -13.82
CA VAL A 120 19.51 2.09 -14.03
C VAL A 120 20.52 1.12 -14.62
N TRP A 121 20.59 -0.08 -14.07
CA TRP A 121 21.45 -1.15 -14.58
C TRP A 121 20.63 -2.44 -14.81
N GLN A 122 20.77 -3.05 -15.98
CA GLN A 122 20.08 -4.31 -16.27
C GLN A 122 21.02 -5.49 -16.07
N ASP A 123 20.80 -6.22 -14.97
CA ASP A 123 21.55 -7.42 -14.62
C ASP A 123 20.84 -8.20 -13.49
N GLU A 124 21.32 -9.39 -13.17
CA GLU A 124 20.92 -10.16 -12.00
C GLU A 124 22.00 -10.09 -10.92
N VAL A 125 21.59 -9.78 -9.68
CA VAL A 125 22.48 -9.75 -8.52
C VAL A 125 22.68 -11.17 -8.00
N SER A 126 23.96 -11.57 -7.81
CA SER A 126 24.35 -12.91 -7.37
C SER A 126 24.96 -12.95 -5.96
N GLU A 127 25.72 -11.92 -5.57
CA GLU A 127 26.47 -11.91 -4.32
C GLU A 127 26.34 -10.58 -3.58
N LEU A 128 26.51 -10.61 -2.26
CA LEU A 128 26.62 -9.44 -1.42
C LEU A 128 28.04 -9.30 -0.88
N ILE A 129 28.56 -8.08 -0.87
CA ILE A 129 29.86 -7.75 -0.29
C ILE A 129 29.61 -7.18 1.11
N VAL A 130 30.11 -7.87 2.13
CA VAL A 130 29.96 -7.46 3.54
C VAL A 130 31.32 -7.37 4.19
N GLU A 131 31.61 -6.25 4.85
CA GLU A 131 32.84 -6.01 5.57
C GLU A 131 32.53 -5.62 7.03
N ASN A 132 33.10 -6.34 7.98
CA ASN A 132 32.93 -6.08 9.41
C ASN A 132 31.47 -5.97 9.88
N GLY A 133 30.57 -6.79 9.31
CA GLY A 133 29.14 -6.80 9.65
C GLY A 133 28.32 -5.68 8.98
N ARG A 134 28.93 -4.90 8.10
CA ARG A 134 28.28 -3.83 7.33
C ARG A 134 28.31 -4.17 5.84
N ILE A 135 27.23 -3.83 5.13
CA ILE A 135 27.18 -3.92 3.67
C ILE A 135 28.22 -2.98 3.06
N ALA A 136 28.97 -3.48 2.08
CA ALA A 136 29.95 -2.71 1.30
C ALA A 136 29.63 -2.71 -0.19
N GLY A 137 28.64 -3.52 -0.63
CA GLY A 137 28.22 -3.56 -2.02
C GLY A 137 27.64 -4.89 -2.44
N LEU A 138 27.67 -5.16 -3.74
CA LEU A 138 27.18 -6.40 -4.34
C LEU A 138 27.87 -6.70 -5.68
N LYS A 139 27.70 -7.95 -6.17
CA LYS A 139 28.13 -8.38 -7.50
C LYS A 139 26.96 -8.92 -8.30
N THR A 140 27.08 -8.80 -9.61
CA THR A 140 26.12 -9.33 -10.57
C THR A 140 26.65 -10.60 -11.26
N ILE A 141 25.77 -11.35 -11.93
CA ILE A 141 26.15 -12.58 -12.65
C ILE A 141 27.15 -12.34 -13.78
N TRP A 142 27.18 -11.13 -14.34
CA TRP A 142 28.13 -10.75 -15.39
C TRP A 142 29.46 -10.23 -14.82
N GLY A 143 29.62 -10.22 -13.50
CA GLY A 143 30.85 -9.84 -12.80
C GLY A 143 31.04 -8.33 -12.60
N ALA A 144 29.99 -7.52 -12.75
CA ALA A 144 30.04 -6.12 -12.35
C ALA A 144 29.96 -6.01 -10.80
N GLU A 145 30.83 -5.20 -10.19
CA GLU A 145 30.83 -4.91 -8.77
C GLU A 145 30.28 -3.50 -8.51
N PHE A 146 29.35 -3.40 -7.56
CA PHE A 146 28.77 -2.14 -7.11
C PHE A 146 29.09 -1.92 -5.64
N HIS A 147 29.99 -1.00 -5.33
CA HIS A 147 30.33 -0.61 -3.96
C HIS A 147 29.35 0.45 -3.49
N ALA A 148 28.75 0.23 -2.30
CA ALA A 148 27.76 1.14 -1.74
C ALA A 148 27.68 1.06 -0.22
N GLY A 149 27.32 2.16 0.43
CA GLY A 149 27.08 2.21 1.87
C GLY A 149 25.76 1.62 2.32
N ALA A 150 24.79 1.46 1.40
CA ALA A 150 23.50 0.85 1.64
C ALA A 150 23.01 0.03 0.44
N VAL A 151 22.36 -1.13 0.72
CA VAL A 151 21.72 -1.99 -0.29
C VAL A 151 20.29 -2.29 0.15
N ILE A 152 19.33 -2.15 -0.78
CA ILE A 152 17.91 -2.41 -0.53
C ILE A 152 17.44 -3.59 -1.38
N ILE A 153 16.98 -4.66 -0.75
CA ILE A 153 16.48 -5.87 -1.42
C ILE A 153 14.97 -5.74 -1.65
N THR A 154 14.54 -5.77 -2.92
CA THR A 154 13.12 -5.62 -3.32
C THR A 154 12.72 -6.64 -4.39
N ALA A 155 13.21 -7.86 -4.30
CA ALA A 155 13.18 -8.87 -5.35
C ALA A 155 11.78 -9.51 -5.64
N GLY A 156 10.73 -9.11 -4.95
CA GLY A 156 9.34 -9.54 -5.23
C GLY A 156 9.14 -11.06 -5.12
N THR A 157 8.65 -11.70 -6.20
CA THR A 157 8.41 -13.13 -6.30
C THR A 157 9.52 -13.90 -7.03
N PHE A 158 10.68 -13.27 -7.24
CA PHE A 158 11.72 -13.82 -8.12
C PHE A 158 12.69 -14.76 -7.40
N LEU A 159 12.90 -14.57 -6.07
CA LEU A 159 13.84 -15.39 -5.31
C LEU A 159 13.34 -16.84 -5.21
N ASN A 160 14.06 -17.75 -5.86
CA ASN A 160 13.69 -19.17 -6.01
C ASN A 160 12.23 -19.34 -6.46
N GLY A 161 11.76 -18.45 -7.33
CA GLY A 161 10.40 -18.42 -7.85
C GLY A 161 10.05 -19.72 -8.57
N LEU A 162 8.88 -20.31 -8.22
CA LEU A 162 8.41 -21.57 -8.79
C LEU A 162 6.91 -21.47 -9.08
N MET A 163 6.55 -21.52 -10.36
CA MET A 163 5.16 -21.45 -10.82
C MET A 163 4.54 -22.84 -10.90
N HIS A 164 3.26 -22.95 -10.54
CA HIS A 164 2.50 -24.20 -10.52
C HIS A 164 1.19 -24.07 -11.32
N ILE A 165 0.95 -25.01 -12.23
CA ILE A 165 -0.31 -25.19 -12.95
C ILE A 165 -0.63 -26.70 -12.96
N GLY A 166 -1.57 -27.14 -12.18
CA GLY A 166 -1.79 -28.56 -11.94
C GLY A 166 -0.49 -29.18 -11.42
N LYS A 167 -0.14 -30.35 -11.94
CA LYS A 167 1.12 -31.05 -11.56
C LYS A 167 2.39 -30.47 -12.18
N LYS A 168 2.28 -29.48 -13.08
CA LYS A 168 3.46 -28.89 -13.73
C LYS A 168 4.06 -27.79 -12.86
N MET A 169 5.40 -27.82 -12.75
CA MET A 169 6.20 -26.83 -12.06
C MET A 169 7.20 -26.22 -13.04
N VAL A 170 7.28 -24.88 -13.05
CA VAL A 170 8.19 -24.14 -13.93
C VAL A 170 8.92 -23.09 -13.10
N PRO A 171 10.26 -23.12 -13.02
CA PRO A 171 11.03 -22.05 -12.39
C PRO A 171 10.76 -20.71 -13.05
N GLY A 172 10.53 -19.66 -12.27
CA GLY A 172 10.31 -18.31 -12.76
C GLY A 172 9.66 -17.42 -11.72
N GLY A 173 9.94 -16.13 -11.78
CA GLY A 173 9.34 -15.11 -10.91
C GLY A 173 7.96 -14.67 -11.38
N ARG A 174 7.73 -14.72 -12.69
CA ARG A 174 6.45 -14.50 -13.40
C ARG A 174 6.41 -15.34 -14.66
N CYS A 175 5.23 -15.43 -15.28
CA CYS A 175 5.06 -16.15 -16.55
C CYS A 175 6.04 -15.59 -17.61
N ALA A 176 6.88 -16.48 -18.16
CA ALA A 176 7.95 -16.19 -19.12
C ALA A 176 9.09 -15.29 -18.61
N GLU A 177 9.28 -15.18 -17.30
CA GLU A 177 10.39 -14.47 -16.67
C GLU A 177 11.16 -15.40 -15.74
N PRO A 178 12.52 -15.44 -15.80
CA PRO A 178 13.32 -16.36 -15.01
C PRO A 178 13.21 -16.10 -13.50
N ALA A 179 13.53 -17.10 -12.70
CA ALA A 179 13.75 -16.94 -11.26
C ALA A 179 15.18 -16.49 -10.98
N SER A 180 15.39 -15.78 -9.87
CA SER A 180 16.72 -15.51 -9.31
C SER A 180 17.04 -16.54 -8.25
N THR A 181 18.16 -17.24 -8.36
CA THR A 181 18.49 -18.40 -7.52
C THR A 181 19.70 -18.18 -6.61
N PHE A 182 20.47 -17.11 -6.81
CA PHE A 182 21.74 -16.87 -6.11
C PHE A 182 21.55 -16.10 -4.80
N LEU A 183 20.76 -15.03 -4.84
CA LEU A 183 20.70 -14.03 -3.77
C LEU A 183 20.17 -14.58 -2.43
N THR A 184 19.22 -15.53 -2.45
CA THR A 184 18.75 -16.16 -1.21
C THR A 184 19.87 -16.92 -0.50
N THR A 185 20.71 -17.63 -1.25
CA THR A 185 21.86 -18.36 -0.68
C THR A 185 22.83 -17.38 -0.03
N ALA A 186 23.20 -16.31 -0.73
CA ALA A 186 24.08 -15.26 -0.19
C ALA A 186 23.53 -14.63 1.10
N LEU A 187 22.22 -14.37 1.17
CA LEU A 187 21.56 -13.82 2.35
C LEU A 187 21.55 -14.83 3.52
N ASN A 188 21.30 -16.11 3.25
CA ASN A 188 21.31 -17.15 4.27
C ASN A 188 22.72 -17.37 4.86
N GLU A 189 23.78 -17.26 4.05
CA GLU A 189 25.18 -17.31 4.51
C GLU A 189 25.52 -16.17 5.47
N LEU A 190 24.86 -15.02 5.34
CA LEU A 190 24.95 -13.90 6.30
C LEU A 190 24.08 -14.12 7.55
N GLY A 191 23.43 -15.29 7.67
CA GLY A 191 22.57 -15.66 8.78
C GLY A 191 21.17 -15.05 8.74
N ILE A 192 20.75 -14.46 7.61
CA ILE A 192 19.39 -13.95 7.43
C ILE A 192 18.50 -15.14 7.03
N GLU A 193 17.52 -15.45 7.86
CA GLU A 193 16.61 -16.58 7.65
C GLU A 193 15.65 -16.30 6.51
N SER A 194 15.44 -17.29 5.64
CA SER A 194 14.44 -17.27 4.59
C SER A 194 13.39 -18.36 4.78
N LEU A 195 12.15 -18.08 4.41
CA LEU A 195 11.03 -19.02 4.39
C LEU A 195 10.32 -18.91 3.04
N ARG A 196 9.31 -19.77 2.81
CA ARG A 196 8.55 -19.76 1.55
C ARG A 196 7.13 -19.26 1.75
N MET A 197 6.68 -18.42 0.83
CA MET A 197 5.29 -17.99 0.70
C MET A 197 4.74 -18.28 -0.69
N LYS A 198 3.41 -18.25 -0.81
CA LYS A 198 2.69 -18.50 -2.06
C LYS A 198 1.73 -17.36 -2.36
N THR A 199 1.67 -16.98 -3.62
CA THR A 199 0.57 -16.16 -4.16
C THR A 199 0.07 -16.76 -5.47
N GLY A 200 -0.84 -16.08 -6.19
CA GLY A 200 -1.35 -16.55 -7.46
C GLY A 200 -1.97 -15.44 -8.29
N THR A 201 -2.22 -15.76 -9.55
CA THR A 201 -2.88 -14.85 -10.50
C THR A 201 -3.95 -15.60 -11.29
N PRO A 202 -5.05 -14.93 -11.72
CA PRO A 202 -6.06 -15.55 -12.55
C PRO A 202 -5.67 -15.58 -14.03
N VAL A 203 -6.54 -16.20 -14.80
CA VAL A 203 -6.48 -16.21 -16.27
C VAL A 203 -6.52 -14.82 -16.87
N ARG A 204 -5.95 -14.66 -18.06
CA ARG A 204 -6.15 -13.49 -18.91
C ARG A 204 -7.02 -13.87 -20.12
N ILE A 205 -8.06 -13.09 -20.35
CA ILE A 205 -9.13 -13.39 -21.32
C ILE A 205 -9.04 -12.42 -22.50
N ASP A 206 -9.30 -12.93 -23.70
CA ASP A 206 -9.46 -12.12 -24.92
C ASP A 206 -10.85 -11.48 -24.95
N ALA A 207 -10.93 -10.15 -24.88
CA ALA A 207 -12.18 -9.39 -24.89
C ALA A 207 -13.09 -9.71 -26.10
N ARG A 208 -12.51 -10.10 -27.23
CA ARG A 208 -13.24 -10.44 -28.46
C ARG A 208 -14.05 -11.74 -28.32
N SER A 209 -13.81 -12.51 -27.29
CA SER A 209 -14.50 -13.77 -26.98
C SER A 209 -15.47 -13.68 -25.80
N VAL A 210 -15.74 -12.47 -25.32
CA VAL A 210 -16.61 -12.20 -24.16
C VAL A 210 -17.97 -11.69 -24.63
N HIS A 211 -19.04 -12.25 -24.07
CA HIS A 211 -20.40 -11.79 -24.26
C HIS A 211 -20.76 -10.79 -23.16
N PHE A 212 -20.46 -9.51 -23.38
CA PHE A 212 -20.64 -8.43 -22.40
C PHE A 212 -22.10 -8.15 -22.07
N ASP A 213 -23.03 -8.50 -22.96
CA ASP A 213 -24.48 -8.42 -22.76
C ASP A 213 -25.00 -9.37 -21.65
N GLU A 214 -24.20 -10.38 -21.29
CA GLU A 214 -24.46 -11.32 -20.20
C GLU A 214 -23.81 -10.89 -18.87
N MET A 215 -23.29 -9.66 -18.78
CA MET A 215 -22.57 -9.17 -17.63
C MET A 215 -23.16 -7.85 -17.12
N GLU A 216 -22.97 -7.58 -15.83
CA GLU A 216 -23.36 -6.31 -15.23
C GLU A 216 -22.23 -5.27 -15.40
N LEU A 217 -22.59 -4.10 -15.95
CA LEU A 217 -21.68 -3.01 -16.18
C LEU A 217 -21.29 -2.31 -14.86
N GLN A 218 -20.00 -2.06 -14.69
CA GLN A 218 -19.42 -1.32 -13.56
C GLN A 218 -18.69 -0.07 -14.07
N PRO A 219 -19.38 1.10 -14.15
CA PRO A 219 -18.74 2.33 -14.62
C PRO A 219 -17.79 2.92 -13.59
N GLY A 220 -16.83 3.72 -14.06
CA GLY A 220 -16.00 4.56 -13.21
C GLY A 220 -16.74 5.80 -12.70
N GLU A 221 -16.14 6.50 -11.75
CA GLU A 221 -16.57 7.80 -11.25
C GLU A 221 -15.78 8.91 -11.93
N ASN A 222 -16.50 9.97 -12.33
CA ASN A 222 -15.88 11.13 -12.96
C ASN A 222 -16.01 12.36 -12.05
N ASP A 223 -15.27 12.34 -10.94
CA ASP A 223 -15.17 13.41 -9.98
C ASP A 223 -13.75 13.98 -9.86
N PHE A 224 -13.54 14.93 -8.95
CA PHE A 224 -12.25 15.59 -8.75
C PHE A 224 -11.20 14.73 -8.04
N HIS A 225 -11.57 13.61 -7.42
CA HIS A 225 -10.64 12.79 -6.64
C HIS A 225 -9.55 12.16 -7.49
N ARG A 226 -8.36 12.09 -6.93
CA ARG A 226 -7.13 11.55 -7.52
C ARG A 226 -6.20 11.03 -6.41
N PHE A 227 -5.14 10.34 -6.79
CA PHE A 227 -4.19 9.80 -5.81
C PHE A 227 -3.14 10.84 -5.39
N SER A 228 -2.60 11.61 -6.31
CA SER A 228 -1.59 12.59 -5.97
C SER A 228 -2.19 13.94 -5.57
N PHE A 229 -1.61 14.56 -4.54
CA PHE A 229 -1.96 15.91 -4.10
C PHE A 229 -1.52 17.01 -5.08
N ILE A 230 -0.67 16.67 -6.08
CA ILE A 230 -0.20 17.63 -7.09
C ILE A 230 -0.70 17.33 -8.50
N SER A 231 -1.35 16.20 -8.74
CA SER A 231 -2.00 15.93 -10.04
C SER A 231 -3.11 16.93 -10.32
N LYS A 232 -3.22 17.36 -11.60
CA LYS A 232 -4.27 18.29 -12.02
C LYS A 232 -5.52 17.59 -12.51
N GLN A 233 -5.36 16.51 -13.26
CA GLN A 233 -6.45 15.70 -13.82
C GLN A 233 -5.97 14.29 -14.16
N ARG A 234 -6.90 13.38 -14.40
CA ARG A 234 -6.66 12.08 -15.00
C ARG A 234 -6.79 12.22 -16.52
N PRO A 235 -5.70 12.07 -17.29
CA PRO A 235 -5.69 12.45 -18.71
C PRO A 235 -6.35 11.41 -19.63
N LEU A 236 -6.50 10.15 -19.17
CA LEU A 236 -6.98 9.06 -20.02
C LEU A 236 -8.51 8.91 -19.97
N PRO A 237 -9.13 8.43 -21.06
CA PRO A 237 -10.56 8.13 -21.08
C PRO A 237 -10.89 6.99 -20.10
N GLN A 238 -12.08 7.09 -19.50
CA GLN A 238 -12.56 6.07 -18.57
C GLN A 238 -13.09 4.85 -19.33
N LEU A 239 -12.67 3.65 -18.91
CA LEU A 239 -13.23 2.37 -19.33
C LEU A 239 -14.14 1.81 -18.24
N ASN A 240 -15.03 0.92 -18.67
CA ASN A 240 -15.87 0.17 -17.75
C ASN A 240 -15.17 -1.13 -17.32
N CYS A 241 -15.53 -1.61 -16.12
CA CYS A 241 -15.36 -3.00 -15.73
C CYS A 241 -16.71 -3.72 -15.79
N TRP A 242 -16.70 -5.03 -15.63
CA TRP A 242 -17.92 -5.84 -15.65
C TRP A 242 -17.90 -6.82 -14.49
N THR A 243 -19.10 -7.22 -14.03
CA THR A 243 -19.25 -8.31 -13.05
C THR A 243 -20.05 -9.45 -13.61
N CYS A 244 -19.69 -10.64 -13.18
CA CYS A 244 -20.46 -11.86 -13.38
C CYS A 244 -20.28 -12.78 -12.17
N ASN A 245 -20.97 -13.92 -12.16
CA ASN A 245 -20.88 -14.87 -11.07
C ASN A 245 -20.56 -16.27 -11.61
N THR A 246 -19.82 -17.06 -10.84
CA THR A 246 -19.73 -18.51 -11.08
C THR A 246 -21.11 -19.16 -10.81
N ASN A 247 -21.29 -20.39 -11.26
CA ASN A 247 -22.48 -21.18 -11.05
C ASN A 247 -22.13 -22.61 -10.59
N ALA A 248 -23.13 -23.41 -10.29
CA ALA A 248 -22.96 -24.78 -9.78
C ALA A 248 -22.18 -25.69 -10.74
N GLU A 249 -22.33 -25.51 -12.07
CA GLU A 249 -21.63 -26.32 -13.07
C GLU A 249 -20.15 -25.94 -13.14
N VAL A 250 -19.82 -24.64 -13.07
CA VAL A 250 -18.43 -24.15 -12.88
C VAL A 250 -17.80 -24.82 -11.65
N HIS A 251 -18.51 -24.81 -10.51
CA HIS A 251 -18.02 -25.41 -9.26
C HIS A 251 -17.82 -26.91 -9.39
N ARG A 252 -18.73 -27.63 -10.10
CA ARG A 252 -18.62 -29.07 -10.33
C ARG A 252 -17.32 -29.40 -11.09
N ILE A 253 -17.04 -28.69 -12.17
CA ILE A 253 -15.83 -28.91 -12.99
C ILE A 253 -14.57 -28.58 -12.19
N LEU A 254 -14.54 -27.45 -11.49
CA LEU A 254 -13.38 -27.07 -10.67
C LEU A 254 -13.09 -28.12 -9.58
N ARG A 255 -14.13 -28.67 -8.93
CA ARG A 255 -13.97 -29.72 -7.91
C ARG A 255 -13.35 -30.99 -8.47
N GLN A 256 -13.64 -31.36 -9.71
CA GLN A 256 -13.02 -32.53 -10.36
C GLN A 256 -11.50 -32.37 -10.55
N GLY A 257 -11.01 -31.12 -10.63
CA GLY A 257 -9.59 -30.85 -10.75
C GLY A 257 -8.84 -30.73 -9.42
N LEU A 258 -9.51 -30.83 -8.27
CA LEU A 258 -8.87 -30.59 -6.95
C LEU A 258 -7.75 -31.59 -6.63
N GLU A 259 -7.87 -32.85 -7.06
CA GLU A 259 -6.82 -33.86 -6.86
C GLU A 259 -5.50 -33.51 -7.59
N ASP A 260 -5.61 -32.73 -8.68
CA ASP A 260 -4.47 -32.25 -9.45
C ASP A 260 -4.05 -30.83 -9.06
N SER A 261 -4.71 -30.22 -8.07
CA SER A 261 -4.33 -28.90 -7.56
C SER A 261 -3.06 -28.97 -6.73
N PRO A 262 -2.05 -28.15 -7.03
CA PRO A 262 -0.82 -28.10 -6.24
C PRO A 262 -1.04 -27.70 -4.77
N LEU A 263 -2.19 -27.05 -4.47
CA LEU A 263 -2.58 -26.68 -3.10
C LEU A 263 -3.10 -27.86 -2.28
N TYR A 264 -3.59 -28.93 -2.93
CA TYR A 264 -4.25 -30.06 -2.26
C TYR A 264 -3.53 -31.39 -2.50
N ASN A 265 -2.63 -31.46 -3.48
CA ASN A 265 -1.84 -32.66 -3.77
C ASN A 265 -0.48 -32.72 -3.03
N GLY A 266 -0.18 -31.73 -2.16
CA GLY A 266 1.05 -31.67 -1.37
C GLY A 266 2.27 -31.04 -2.07
N GLN A 267 2.14 -30.57 -3.32
CA GLN A 267 3.24 -29.86 -4.01
C GLN A 267 3.57 -28.53 -3.33
N ILE A 268 2.54 -27.73 -2.99
CA ILE A 268 2.67 -26.46 -2.28
C ILE A 268 2.43 -26.70 -0.80
N GLN A 269 3.45 -26.48 0.03
CA GLN A 269 3.36 -26.56 1.48
C GLN A 269 3.30 -25.17 2.13
N SER A 270 3.64 -24.13 1.40
CA SER A 270 3.61 -22.75 1.87
C SER A 270 2.19 -22.19 1.95
N ILE A 271 1.98 -21.27 2.89
CA ILE A 271 0.68 -20.65 3.13
C ILE A 271 0.42 -19.54 2.10
N GLY A 272 -0.78 -19.55 1.54
CA GLY A 272 -1.25 -18.52 0.61
C GLY A 272 -2.06 -17.42 1.30
N PRO A 273 -2.34 -16.30 0.60
CA PRO A 273 -3.03 -15.15 1.17
C PRO A 273 -4.49 -15.46 1.52
N ARG A 274 -4.87 -15.22 2.76
CA ARG A 274 -6.23 -15.43 3.30
C ARG A 274 -7.31 -14.60 2.58
N TYR A 275 -6.98 -13.38 2.19
CA TYR A 275 -7.94 -12.40 1.65
C TYR A 275 -7.96 -12.31 0.11
N CYS A 276 -7.18 -13.12 -0.58
CA CYS A 276 -7.27 -13.34 -2.01
C CYS A 276 -7.13 -14.84 -2.30
N PRO A 277 -8.06 -15.65 -1.75
CA PRO A 277 -7.99 -17.08 -1.96
C PRO A 277 -8.19 -17.39 -3.44
N SER A 278 -7.54 -18.46 -3.91
CA SER A 278 -7.83 -19.00 -5.23
C SER A 278 -9.27 -19.50 -5.30
N ILE A 279 -9.80 -19.69 -6.51
CA ILE A 279 -11.17 -20.16 -6.69
C ILE A 279 -11.36 -21.56 -6.06
N GLU A 280 -10.37 -22.44 -6.17
CA GLU A 280 -10.37 -23.74 -5.53
C GLU A 280 -10.42 -23.65 -3.99
N THR A 281 -9.71 -22.69 -3.39
CA THR A 281 -9.78 -22.45 -1.94
C THR A 281 -11.15 -21.93 -1.52
N LYS A 282 -11.79 -21.07 -2.35
CA LYS A 282 -13.16 -20.61 -2.08
C LYS A 282 -14.16 -21.77 -2.08
N LEU A 283 -14.01 -22.71 -3.03
CA LEU A 283 -14.89 -23.88 -3.13
C LEU A 283 -14.79 -24.83 -1.94
N VAL A 284 -13.61 -24.95 -1.35
CA VAL A 284 -13.38 -25.79 -0.16
C VAL A 284 -13.83 -25.05 1.11
N THR A 285 -13.45 -23.77 1.25
CA THR A 285 -13.75 -23.00 2.47
C THR A 285 -15.23 -22.60 2.60
N PHE A 286 -15.90 -22.37 1.46
CA PHE A 286 -17.30 -21.92 1.40
C PHE A 286 -18.17 -22.93 0.62
N GLU A 287 -18.10 -24.20 0.98
CA GLU A 287 -18.73 -25.32 0.28
C GLU A 287 -20.24 -25.14 0.04
N GLY A 288 -20.94 -24.48 0.95
CA GLY A 288 -22.37 -24.18 0.84
C GLY A 288 -22.75 -23.01 -0.06
N ARG A 289 -21.80 -22.37 -0.77
CA ARG A 289 -22.10 -21.29 -1.70
C ARG A 289 -22.16 -21.80 -3.14
N ASP A 290 -23.28 -21.53 -3.82
CA ASP A 290 -23.49 -21.94 -5.21
C ASP A 290 -22.88 -20.97 -6.23
N SER A 291 -22.40 -19.81 -5.78
CA SER A 291 -21.81 -18.79 -6.67
C SER A 291 -20.78 -17.90 -5.96
N HIS A 292 -19.79 -17.43 -6.73
CA HIS A 292 -18.80 -16.46 -6.31
C HIS A 292 -18.74 -15.30 -7.31
N PRO A 293 -18.70 -14.04 -6.84
CA PRO A 293 -18.60 -12.89 -7.72
C PRO A 293 -17.20 -12.81 -8.37
N LEU A 294 -17.20 -12.43 -9.64
CA LEU A 294 -16.01 -12.18 -10.45
C LEU A 294 -16.09 -10.79 -11.05
N PHE A 295 -14.92 -10.14 -11.21
CA PHE A 295 -14.78 -8.84 -11.86
C PHE A 295 -13.89 -8.99 -13.09
N LEU A 296 -14.38 -8.53 -14.22
CA LEU A 296 -13.63 -8.51 -15.47
C LEU A 296 -13.10 -7.08 -15.68
N GLU A 297 -11.78 -6.95 -15.68
CA GLU A 297 -11.07 -5.68 -15.61
C GLU A 297 -10.17 -5.51 -16.84
N PRO A 298 -10.28 -4.42 -17.63
CA PRO A 298 -9.39 -4.16 -18.77
C PRO A 298 -7.96 -3.93 -18.30
N GLU A 299 -6.98 -4.50 -19.02
CA GLU A 299 -5.56 -4.31 -18.75
C GLU A 299 -4.95 -3.08 -19.46
N GLY A 300 -5.71 -2.39 -20.30
CA GLY A 300 -5.28 -1.17 -20.98
C GLY A 300 -6.24 -0.69 -22.05
N LEU A 301 -5.93 0.47 -22.63
CA LEU A 301 -6.72 1.09 -23.71
C LEU A 301 -6.52 0.40 -25.06
N ASP A 302 -5.28 0.00 -25.35
CA ASP A 302 -4.85 -0.48 -26.65
C ASP A 302 -4.64 -2.00 -26.66
N THR A 303 -5.36 -2.74 -25.82
CA THR A 303 -5.29 -4.20 -25.73
C THR A 303 -6.67 -4.83 -25.55
N ASN A 304 -6.83 -6.05 -26.06
CA ASN A 304 -7.99 -6.89 -25.80
C ASN A 304 -7.79 -7.79 -24.56
N GLU A 305 -6.72 -7.60 -23.80
CA GLU A 305 -6.43 -8.41 -22.61
C GLU A 305 -7.29 -7.93 -21.42
N LEU A 306 -8.03 -8.88 -20.84
CA LEU A 306 -8.86 -8.66 -19.66
C LEU A 306 -8.37 -9.55 -18.50
N TYR A 307 -8.33 -8.98 -17.30
CA TYR A 307 -8.02 -9.66 -16.05
C TYR A 307 -9.30 -10.13 -15.37
N LEU A 308 -9.40 -11.43 -15.03
CA LEU A 308 -10.58 -11.97 -14.35
C LEU A 308 -10.34 -12.04 -12.84
N ASN A 309 -10.59 -10.94 -12.15
CA ASN A 309 -10.46 -10.84 -10.70
C ASN A 309 -11.45 -11.78 -9.99
N GLY A 310 -10.96 -12.50 -9.00
CA GLY A 310 -11.76 -13.47 -8.23
C GLY A 310 -11.65 -14.93 -8.73
N PHE A 311 -11.05 -15.16 -9.92
CA PHE A 311 -10.81 -16.48 -10.50
C PHE A 311 -9.31 -16.87 -10.53
N SER A 312 -8.55 -16.46 -9.50
CA SER A 312 -7.17 -16.95 -9.34
C SER A 312 -7.20 -18.47 -9.15
N SER A 313 -6.39 -19.20 -9.91
CA SER A 313 -6.39 -20.66 -9.90
C SER A 313 -5.02 -21.22 -10.22
N SER A 314 -4.70 -22.37 -9.63
CA SER A 314 -3.55 -23.20 -9.98
C SER A 314 -3.96 -24.58 -10.51
N LEU A 315 -5.23 -24.80 -10.75
CA LEU A 315 -5.76 -26.03 -11.36
C LEU A 315 -5.16 -26.27 -12.76
N PRO A 316 -5.23 -27.52 -13.28
CA PRO A 316 -4.84 -27.80 -14.66
C PRO A 316 -5.52 -26.86 -15.66
N MET A 317 -4.80 -26.43 -16.69
CA MET A 317 -5.25 -25.42 -17.66
C MET A 317 -6.58 -25.81 -18.34
N ASN A 318 -6.74 -27.09 -18.70
CA ASN A 318 -7.99 -27.60 -19.27
C ASN A 318 -9.17 -27.43 -18.32
N VAL A 319 -8.99 -27.70 -17.03
CA VAL A 319 -10.04 -27.53 -16.00
C VAL A 319 -10.43 -26.05 -15.89
N GLN A 320 -9.45 -25.14 -15.86
CA GLN A 320 -9.72 -23.70 -15.84
C GLN A 320 -10.56 -23.25 -17.03
N ILE A 321 -10.20 -23.66 -18.24
CA ILE A 321 -10.89 -23.25 -19.48
C ILE A 321 -12.29 -23.88 -19.56
N GLU A 322 -12.44 -25.17 -19.27
CA GLU A 322 -13.74 -25.83 -19.31
C GLU A 322 -14.71 -25.27 -18.26
N ALA A 323 -14.21 -24.92 -17.07
CA ALA A 323 -15.03 -24.26 -16.05
C ALA A 323 -15.51 -22.87 -16.52
N LEU A 324 -14.64 -22.07 -17.14
CA LEU A 324 -15.02 -20.75 -17.67
C LEU A 324 -16.14 -20.86 -18.72
N LYS A 325 -16.08 -21.83 -19.63
CA LYS A 325 -17.08 -22.04 -20.68
C LYS A 325 -18.49 -22.32 -20.15
N GLN A 326 -18.65 -22.71 -18.89
CA GLN A 326 -19.96 -22.95 -18.27
C GLN A 326 -20.66 -21.64 -17.81
N MET A 327 -19.98 -20.50 -17.93
CA MET A 327 -20.61 -19.20 -17.70
C MET A 327 -21.11 -18.62 -19.02
N PRO A 328 -22.37 -18.14 -19.10
CA PRO A 328 -22.93 -17.59 -20.36
C PRO A 328 -22.03 -16.54 -21.02
N CYS A 329 -21.46 -15.62 -20.22
CA CYS A 329 -20.57 -14.57 -20.72
C CYS A 329 -19.24 -15.10 -21.29
N PHE A 330 -18.83 -16.33 -20.95
CA PHE A 330 -17.56 -16.95 -21.36
C PHE A 330 -17.72 -18.24 -22.17
N ARG A 331 -18.91 -18.52 -22.73
CA ARG A 331 -19.16 -19.75 -23.51
C ARG A 331 -18.20 -19.96 -24.68
N ASP A 332 -17.70 -18.87 -25.30
CA ASP A 332 -16.75 -18.89 -26.40
C ASP A 332 -15.34 -18.41 -26.02
N VAL A 333 -15.02 -18.45 -24.71
CA VAL A 333 -13.82 -17.83 -24.16
C VAL A 333 -12.54 -18.29 -24.81
N LYS A 334 -11.69 -17.32 -25.15
CA LYS A 334 -10.28 -17.48 -25.52
C LYS A 334 -9.40 -16.91 -24.41
N VAL A 335 -8.38 -17.67 -24.05
CA VAL A 335 -7.48 -17.34 -22.94
C VAL A 335 -6.10 -17.03 -23.48
N TYR A 336 -5.54 -15.88 -23.16
CA TYR A 336 -4.17 -15.52 -23.51
C TYR A 336 -3.14 -16.28 -22.68
N ARG A 337 -3.44 -16.48 -21.37
CA ARG A 337 -2.64 -17.30 -20.45
C ARG A 337 -3.50 -17.80 -19.27
N PRO A 338 -3.21 -19.01 -18.76
CA PRO A 338 -3.92 -19.56 -17.62
C PRO A 338 -3.55 -18.83 -16.32
N GLY A 339 -4.36 -19.03 -15.29
CA GLY A 339 -3.99 -18.74 -13.92
C GLY A 339 -2.92 -19.71 -13.42
N TYR A 340 -2.09 -19.25 -12.47
CA TYR A 340 -1.08 -20.07 -11.82
C TYR A 340 -0.86 -19.64 -10.37
N ALA A 341 -0.36 -20.57 -9.55
CA ALA A 341 0.24 -20.23 -8.27
C ALA A 341 1.74 -20.01 -8.44
N ILE A 342 2.33 -19.18 -7.59
CA ILE A 342 3.77 -19.00 -7.50
C ILE A 342 4.22 -19.08 -6.05
N GLU A 343 5.22 -19.91 -5.78
CA GLU A 343 5.99 -19.94 -4.54
C GLU A 343 7.30 -19.16 -4.72
N TYR A 344 7.71 -18.49 -3.67
CA TYR A 344 8.91 -17.65 -3.66
C TYR A 344 9.47 -17.53 -2.24
N ASP A 345 10.74 -17.17 -2.12
CA ASP A 345 11.36 -16.94 -0.83
C ASP A 345 11.01 -15.55 -0.29
N PHE A 346 10.76 -15.49 1.01
CA PHE A 346 10.63 -14.26 1.77
C PHE A 346 11.47 -14.33 3.04
N PHE A 347 11.75 -13.19 3.64
CA PHE A 347 12.55 -13.08 4.86
C PHE A 347 11.63 -12.61 5.99
N PRO A 348 11.51 -13.39 7.10
CA PRO A 348 10.68 -12.99 8.24
C PRO A 348 11.01 -11.57 8.71
N PRO A 349 10.03 -10.63 8.66
CA PRO A 349 10.31 -9.21 8.89
C PRO A 349 10.65 -8.88 10.35
N THR A 350 10.49 -9.81 11.27
CA THR A 350 10.98 -9.70 12.66
C THR A 350 12.51 -9.58 12.76
N GLN A 351 13.23 -9.92 11.68
CA GLN A 351 14.69 -9.73 11.55
C GLN A 351 15.06 -8.26 11.20
N LEU A 352 14.07 -7.38 11.04
CA LEU A 352 14.27 -5.98 10.67
C LEU A 352 13.96 -5.03 11.82
N HIS A 353 14.61 -3.88 11.79
CA HIS A 353 14.21 -2.70 12.55
C HIS A 353 12.99 -2.02 11.91
N HIS A 354 12.34 -1.10 12.60
CA HIS A 354 11.25 -0.27 12.05
C HIS A 354 11.70 0.62 10.87
N SER A 355 13.01 0.84 10.72
CA SER A 355 13.62 1.47 9.54
C SER A 355 13.66 0.56 8.32
N LEU A 356 13.27 -0.71 8.45
CA LEU A 356 13.41 -1.81 7.49
C LEU A 356 14.87 -2.24 7.24
N GLU A 357 15.80 -1.78 8.06
CA GLU A 357 17.19 -2.24 8.08
C GLU A 357 17.32 -3.59 8.80
N SER A 358 18.17 -4.46 8.31
CA SER A 358 18.49 -5.73 8.92
C SER A 358 19.11 -5.55 10.33
N LYS A 359 18.68 -6.37 11.29
CA LYS A 359 19.30 -6.45 12.62
C LYS A 359 20.67 -7.15 12.61
N LYS A 360 21.03 -7.83 11.50
CA LYS A 360 22.24 -8.64 11.39
C LYS A 360 23.35 -8.00 10.56
N VAL A 361 22.97 -7.26 9.53
CA VAL A 361 23.91 -6.61 8.60
C VAL A 361 23.53 -5.14 8.49
N GLU A 362 24.39 -4.28 8.97
CA GLU A 362 24.22 -2.82 8.93
C GLU A 362 24.22 -2.32 7.49
N GLY A 363 23.35 -1.37 7.15
CA GLY A 363 23.21 -0.83 5.80
C GLY A 363 22.46 -1.73 4.81
N LEU A 364 21.99 -2.92 5.23
CA LEU A 364 21.19 -3.81 4.39
C LEU A 364 19.70 -3.69 4.74
N PHE A 365 18.88 -3.30 3.77
CA PHE A 365 17.44 -3.06 3.91
C PHE A 365 16.61 -4.03 3.09
N PHE A 366 15.36 -4.26 3.52
CA PHE A 366 14.39 -5.09 2.82
C PHE A 366 13.06 -4.36 2.67
N ALA A 367 12.47 -4.39 1.47
CA ALA A 367 11.16 -3.76 1.26
C ALA A 367 10.29 -4.52 0.26
N GLY A 368 8.99 -4.51 0.51
CA GLY A 368 7.98 -5.10 -0.36
C GLY A 368 7.70 -6.56 -0.08
N GLN A 369 7.48 -7.34 -1.13
CA GLN A 369 7.00 -8.72 -1.02
C GLN A 369 7.99 -9.66 -0.33
N VAL A 370 9.28 -9.36 -0.39
CA VAL A 370 10.33 -10.11 0.31
C VAL A 370 10.18 -10.08 1.85
N ASN A 371 9.39 -9.15 2.39
CA ASN A 371 9.01 -9.06 3.80
C ASN A 371 7.69 -9.78 4.12
N GLY A 372 7.20 -10.63 3.20
CA GLY A 372 5.97 -11.39 3.39
C GLY A 372 4.67 -10.59 3.19
N THR A 373 4.70 -9.46 2.49
CA THR A 373 3.50 -8.71 2.11
C THR A 373 3.01 -9.08 0.72
N THR A 374 1.72 -8.86 0.43
CA THR A 374 1.16 -8.94 -0.92
C THR A 374 0.35 -7.70 -1.24
N GLY A 375 0.86 -6.89 -2.17
CA GLY A 375 0.20 -5.69 -2.70
C GLY A 375 1.21 -4.66 -3.14
N TYR A 376 0.86 -3.95 -4.20
CA TYR A 376 1.73 -2.92 -4.80
C TYR A 376 1.91 -1.73 -3.84
N GLU A 377 0.85 -1.40 -3.13
CA GLU A 377 0.76 -0.27 -2.21
C GLU A 377 1.59 -0.53 -0.95
N GLU A 378 1.48 -1.75 -0.38
CA GLU A 378 2.30 -2.18 0.75
C GLU A 378 3.79 -2.20 0.36
N ALA A 379 4.10 -2.61 -0.87
CA ALA A 379 5.46 -2.58 -1.40
C ALA A 379 5.98 -1.15 -1.55
N ALA A 380 5.18 -0.24 -2.11
CA ALA A 380 5.54 1.17 -2.27
C ALA A 380 5.76 1.86 -0.92
N GLY A 381 4.87 1.62 0.07
CA GLY A 381 5.00 2.19 1.42
C GLY A 381 6.26 1.73 2.13
N GLN A 382 6.62 0.45 2.01
CA GLN A 382 7.90 -0.04 2.52
C GLN A 382 9.08 0.52 1.74
N GLY A 383 8.97 0.58 0.41
CA GLY A 383 10.03 1.07 -0.47
C GLY A 383 10.44 2.49 -0.13
N ILE A 384 9.48 3.42 0.00
CA ILE A 384 9.80 4.82 0.31
C ILE A 384 10.48 4.96 1.67
N VAL A 385 10.04 4.21 2.69
CA VAL A 385 10.67 4.24 4.03
C VAL A 385 12.07 3.65 3.99
N ALA A 386 12.29 2.53 3.29
CA ALA A 386 13.61 1.94 3.13
C ALA A 386 14.57 2.86 2.36
N GLY A 387 14.09 3.53 1.29
CA GLY A 387 14.89 4.48 0.52
C GLY A 387 15.33 5.69 1.34
N ILE A 388 14.42 6.27 2.12
CA ILE A 388 14.73 7.37 3.05
C ILE A 388 15.79 6.93 4.06
N ASN A 389 15.61 5.76 4.69
CA ASN A 389 16.53 5.27 5.70
C ASN A 389 17.89 4.86 5.13
N ALA A 390 17.93 4.32 3.91
CA ALA A 390 19.18 4.01 3.23
C ALA A 390 19.99 5.29 2.96
N ALA A 391 19.35 6.37 2.50
CA ALA A 391 20.01 7.65 2.32
C ALA A 391 20.51 8.22 3.66
N PHE A 392 19.73 8.14 4.74
CA PHE A 392 20.14 8.56 6.08
C PHE A 392 21.30 7.74 6.62
N SER A 393 21.31 6.44 6.41
CA SER A 393 22.41 5.55 6.81
C SER A 393 23.75 5.94 6.16
N CYS A 394 23.71 6.43 4.90
CA CYS A 394 24.91 6.86 4.19
C CYS A 394 25.47 8.21 4.69
N ASN A 395 24.63 9.09 5.23
CA ASN A 395 25.05 10.40 5.73
C ASN A 395 25.12 10.49 7.27
N GLY A 396 24.90 9.39 7.98
CA GLY A 396 24.95 9.32 9.45
C GLY A 396 23.80 10.00 10.18
N SER A 397 22.66 10.21 9.51
CA SER A 397 21.44 10.76 10.11
C SER A 397 20.69 9.71 10.93
N ASP A 398 19.84 10.16 11.86
CA ASP A 398 18.97 9.30 12.63
C ASP A 398 17.95 8.57 11.75
N ARG A 399 17.58 7.36 12.17
CA ARG A 399 16.57 6.54 11.49
C ARG A 399 15.21 7.22 11.47
N PHE A 400 14.55 7.20 10.33
CA PHE A 400 13.17 7.63 10.14
C PHE A 400 12.20 6.47 10.37
N THR A 401 11.24 6.67 11.25
CA THR A 401 10.15 5.72 11.51
C THR A 401 8.83 6.48 11.60
N LEU A 402 7.73 5.81 11.28
CA LEU A 402 6.37 6.34 11.37
C LEU A 402 5.59 5.62 12.45
N GLY A 403 4.91 6.37 13.30
CA GLY A 403 4.00 5.85 14.31
C GLY A 403 2.71 5.26 13.72
N ARG A 404 2.05 4.40 14.50
CA ARG A 404 0.74 3.81 14.15
C ARG A 404 -0.40 4.85 14.11
N ASP A 405 -0.23 5.97 14.78
CA ASP A 405 -1.12 7.13 14.81
C ASP A 405 -0.79 8.18 13.74
N GLU A 406 0.36 8.04 13.09
CA GLU A 406 0.84 8.95 12.04
C GLU A 406 0.51 8.46 10.62
N ALA A 407 0.60 7.13 10.37
CA ALA A 407 0.41 6.60 9.03
C ALA A 407 -0.05 5.13 9.01
N TYR A 408 -0.81 4.75 7.98
CA TYR A 408 -1.02 3.33 7.61
C TYR A 408 0.30 2.63 7.28
N ILE A 409 1.28 3.34 6.72
CA ILE A 409 2.65 2.84 6.50
C ILE A 409 3.29 2.50 7.86
N GLY A 410 3.09 3.32 8.89
CA GLY A 410 3.54 3.03 10.24
C GLY A 410 2.87 1.79 10.84
N VAL A 411 1.54 1.65 10.67
CA VAL A 411 0.81 0.44 11.09
C VAL A 411 1.33 -0.80 10.36
N LEU A 412 1.56 -0.70 9.05
CA LEU A 412 2.10 -1.78 8.22
C LEU A 412 3.46 -2.27 8.73
N ILE A 413 4.41 -1.35 8.88
CA ILE A 413 5.78 -1.69 9.28
C ILE A 413 5.81 -2.23 10.72
N ASP A 414 5.09 -1.59 11.63
CA ASP A 414 5.00 -2.07 13.02
C ASP A 414 4.41 -3.48 13.11
N ASP A 415 3.32 -3.78 12.39
CA ASP A 415 2.75 -5.12 12.35
C ASP A 415 3.77 -6.15 11.82
N LEU A 416 4.53 -5.82 10.76
CA LEU A 416 5.52 -6.71 10.18
C LEU A 416 6.65 -7.04 11.15
N VAL A 417 7.28 -6.02 11.73
CA VAL A 417 8.50 -6.22 12.51
C VAL A 417 8.23 -6.70 13.95
N THR A 418 7.04 -6.43 14.50
CA THR A 418 6.67 -6.84 15.87
C THR A 418 5.89 -8.14 15.93
N LYS A 419 4.95 -8.36 15.00
CA LYS A 419 4.08 -9.54 14.98
C LYS A 419 4.62 -10.65 14.07
N GLY A 420 5.43 -10.28 13.07
CA GLY A 420 5.81 -11.18 12.00
C GLY A 420 4.64 -11.51 11.08
N VAL A 421 4.83 -12.49 10.22
CA VAL A 421 3.83 -12.93 9.24
C VAL A 421 3.81 -14.46 9.14
N ASP A 422 2.66 -15.05 9.41
CA ASP A 422 2.42 -16.49 9.21
C ASP A 422 1.78 -16.76 7.84
N GLU A 423 1.13 -15.75 7.25
CA GLU A 423 0.51 -15.74 5.92
C GLU A 423 0.83 -14.43 5.21
N PRO A 424 0.76 -14.36 3.87
CA PRO A 424 1.01 -13.11 3.15
C PRO A 424 0.18 -11.95 3.69
N TYR A 425 0.87 -10.96 4.28
CA TYR A 425 0.24 -9.81 4.93
C TYR A 425 -0.45 -8.90 3.92
N ARG A 426 -1.63 -8.42 4.28
CA ARG A 426 -2.37 -7.35 3.60
C ARG A 426 -2.85 -6.30 4.59
N MET A 427 -2.80 -5.05 4.17
CA MET A 427 -3.37 -3.94 4.94
C MET A 427 -4.89 -3.91 4.78
N PHE A 428 -5.55 -3.69 5.92
CA PHE A 428 -6.99 -3.42 6.04
C PHE A 428 -7.23 -2.29 7.02
N THR A 429 -8.35 -1.60 6.86
CA THR A 429 -8.74 -0.53 7.80
C THR A 429 -8.93 -1.01 9.23
N SER A 430 -9.24 -2.31 9.44
CA SER A 430 -9.37 -2.91 10.76
C SER A 430 -8.06 -3.06 11.53
N ARG A 431 -6.91 -2.96 10.85
CA ARG A 431 -5.59 -3.04 11.49
C ARG A 431 -5.15 -1.71 12.12
N ALA A 432 -5.73 -0.61 11.67
CA ALA A 432 -5.45 0.72 12.22
C ALA A 432 -6.41 1.04 13.36
N GLU A 433 -5.87 1.41 14.50
CA GLU A 433 -6.61 1.82 15.69
C GLU A 433 -7.17 3.24 15.53
N TYR A 434 -6.42 4.13 14.90
CA TYR A 434 -6.68 5.57 14.79
C TYR A 434 -7.18 5.98 13.40
N ARG A 435 -8.22 5.29 12.88
CA ARG A 435 -8.69 5.46 11.50
C ARG A 435 -9.16 6.86 11.16
N ILE A 436 -9.73 7.59 12.13
CA ILE A 436 -10.20 8.96 11.90
C ILE A 436 -9.03 9.94 11.78
N LEU A 437 -7.87 9.61 12.36
CA LEU A 437 -6.65 10.39 12.19
C LEU A 437 -5.95 10.06 10.86
N LEU A 438 -6.04 8.80 10.39
CA LEU A 438 -5.31 8.26 9.23
C LEU A 438 -6.13 8.28 7.92
N ARG A 439 -6.91 9.34 7.69
CA ARG A 439 -7.73 9.44 6.47
C ARG A 439 -6.89 9.68 5.22
N GLN A 440 -7.43 9.29 4.07
CA GLN A 440 -6.78 9.53 2.76
C GLN A 440 -6.70 11.02 2.41
N ASP A 441 -7.68 11.83 2.84
CA ASP A 441 -7.79 13.25 2.55
C ASP A 441 -6.74 14.11 3.27
N ASN A 442 -6.24 13.65 4.42
CA ASN A 442 -5.29 14.38 5.28
C ASN A 442 -3.87 13.81 5.28
N ALA A 443 -3.53 12.90 4.38
CA ALA A 443 -2.19 12.32 4.33
C ALA A 443 -1.11 13.39 4.11
N ASP A 444 -1.39 14.41 3.31
CA ASP A 444 -0.51 15.57 3.10
C ASP A 444 -0.24 16.33 4.41
N THR A 445 -1.28 16.58 5.20
CA THR A 445 -1.15 17.27 6.50
C THR A 445 -0.26 16.54 7.48
N ARG A 446 -0.28 15.19 7.44
CA ARG A 446 0.53 14.34 8.34
C ARG A 446 1.96 14.15 7.85
N LEU A 447 2.18 13.99 6.55
CA LEU A 447 3.42 13.45 6.01
C LEU A 447 4.20 14.40 5.09
N THR A 448 3.57 15.37 4.44
CA THR A 448 4.30 16.33 3.59
C THR A 448 5.35 17.15 4.36
N PRO A 449 5.16 17.50 5.66
CA PRO A 449 6.23 18.13 6.45
C PRO A 449 7.51 17.30 6.56
N TYR A 450 7.40 15.95 6.57
CA TYR A 450 8.59 15.08 6.50
C TYR A 450 9.26 15.16 5.13
N ALA A 451 8.48 15.11 4.05
CA ALA A 451 9.00 15.20 2.69
C ALA A 451 9.71 16.53 2.42
N GLU A 452 9.18 17.64 2.96
CA GLU A 452 9.80 18.97 2.92
C GLU A 452 11.13 18.98 3.69
N ARG A 453 11.14 18.49 4.93
CA ARG A 453 12.33 18.43 5.78
C ARG A 453 13.44 17.56 5.19
N PHE A 454 13.10 16.49 4.48
CA PHE A 454 14.06 15.56 3.87
C PHE A 454 14.51 15.98 2.48
N GLY A 455 13.93 17.05 1.92
CA GLY A 455 14.24 17.52 0.56
C GLY A 455 13.67 16.66 -0.56
N ILE A 456 12.74 15.72 -0.27
CA ILE A 456 12.10 14.87 -1.27
C ILE A 456 10.98 15.62 -1.99
N ALA A 457 10.26 16.50 -1.29
CA ALA A 457 9.16 17.26 -1.85
C ALA A 457 9.62 18.26 -2.90
N THR A 458 8.90 18.30 -4.04
CA THR A 458 9.14 19.32 -5.06
C THR A 458 8.66 20.70 -4.59
N PRO A 459 9.22 21.82 -5.11
CA PRO A 459 8.73 23.16 -4.79
C PRO A 459 7.23 23.32 -5.03
N GLU A 460 6.69 22.76 -6.12
CA GLU A 460 5.25 22.78 -6.43
C GLU A 460 4.41 22.08 -5.33
N ARG A 461 4.88 20.93 -4.80
CA ARG A 461 4.21 20.22 -3.71
C ARG A 461 4.19 21.05 -2.43
N ILE A 462 5.32 21.63 -2.07
CA ILE A 462 5.49 22.46 -0.87
C ILE A 462 4.56 23.69 -0.94
N GLU A 463 4.59 24.42 -2.06
CA GLU A 463 3.75 25.61 -2.26
C GLU A 463 2.26 25.25 -2.17
N ARG A 464 1.84 24.20 -2.86
CA ARG A 464 0.43 23.77 -2.87
C ARG A 464 -0.02 23.31 -1.49
N PHE A 465 0.83 22.56 -0.78
CA PHE A 465 0.57 22.11 0.59
C PHE A 465 0.35 23.30 1.54
N HIS A 466 1.30 24.25 1.60
CA HIS A 466 1.17 25.40 2.49
C HIS A 466 -0.02 26.28 2.13
N ARG A 467 -0.30 26.49 0.84
CA ARG A 467 -1.50 27.22 0.38
C ARG A 467 -2.79 26.54 0.85
N LYS A 468 -2.93 25.23 0.66
CA LYS A 468 -4.10 24.46 1.13
C LYS A 468 -4.28 24.58 2.65
N GLN A 469 -3.20 24.41 3.43
CA GLN A 469 -3.25 24.51 4.89
C GLN A 469 -3.68 25.91 5.34
N ALA A 470 -3.19 26.96 4.71
CA ALA A 470 -3.56 28.34 5.02
C ALA A 470 -5.05 28.61 4.72
N ILE A 471 -5.57 28.13 3.60
CA ILE A 471 -6.97 28.26 3.22
C ILE A 471 -7.87 27.51 4.21
N VAL A 472 -7.58 26.23 4.49
CA VAL A 472 -8.34 25.40 5.44
C VAL A 472 -8.40 26.08 6.81
N LYS A 473 -7.27 26.57 7.31
CA LYS A 473 -7.19 27.29 8.59
C LYS A 473 -8.09 28.52 8.57
N SER A 474 -7.97 29.34 7.53
CA SER A 474 -8.76 30.58 7.39
C SER A 474 -10.27 30.28 7.35
N MET A 475 -10.68 29.22 6.62
CA MET A 475 -12.09 28.78 6.57
C MET A 475 -12.59 28.29 7.93
N LEU A 476 -11.80 27.50 8.67
CA LEU A 476 -12.17 27.04 10.01
C LEU A 476 -12.32 28.21 11.00
N ASP A 477 -11.42 29.19 10.95
CA ASP A 477 -11.48 30.38 11.80
C ASP A 477 -12.71 31.24 11.44
N ALA A 478 -13.02 31.41 10.16
CA ALA A 478 -14.21 32.09 9.70
C ALA A 478 -15.51 31.37 10.13
N ALA A 479 -15.53 30.04 10.03
CA ALA A 479 -16.69 29.24 10.47
C ALA A 479 -16.93 29.36 11.98
N ARG A 480 -15.88 29.35 12.80
CA ARG A 480 -15.96 29.45 14.27
C ARG A 480 -16.32 30.86 14.76
N THR A 481 -15.97 31.88 14.02
CA THR A 481 -16.25 33.28 14.39
C THR A 481 -17.55 33.79 13.77
N GLY A 482 -17.91 33.35 12.55
CA GLY A 482 -19.07 33.81 11.81
C GLY A 482 -20.39 33.48 12.50
N ASN A 483 -21.20 34.52 12.75
CA ASN A 483 -22.57 34.38 13.30
C ASN A 483 -23.60 34.40 12.19
N ILE A 484 -24.55 33.51 12.24
CA ILE A 484 -25.68 33.36 11.32
C ILE A 484 -26.99 33.60 12.10
N LYS A 485 -27.89 34.43 11.57
CA LYS A 485 -29.22 34.68 12.16
C LYS A 485 -30.25 33.69 11.60
N PRO A 486 -31.29 33.34 12.40
CA PRO A 486 -32.31 32.38 11.97
C PRO A 486 -32.97 32.68 10.62
N ASN A 487 -33.30 33.94 10.35
CA ASN A 487 -33.94 34.36 9.11
C ASN A 487 -33.03 34.31 7.88
N GLU A 488 -31.72 34.36 8.06
CA GLU A 488 -30.74 34.35 6.95
C GLU A 488 -30.61 32.95 6.32
N VAL A 489 -30.85 31.87 7.08
CA VAL A 489 -30.69 30.49 6.61
C VAL A 489 -31.98 29.67 6.64
N LYS A 490 -33.13 30.29 6.95
CA LYS A 490 -34.41 29.58 7.08
C LYS A 490 -34.72 28.74 5.83
N ALA A 491 -34.66 29.34 4.64
CA ALA A 491 -34.97 28.67 3.39
C ALA A 491 -33.99 27.51 3.10
N LEU A 492 -32.69 27.68 3.40
CA LEU A 492 -31.69 26.65 3.25
C LEU A 492 -31.97 25.45 4.19
N LEU A 493 -32.26 25.72 5.46
CA LEU A 493 -32.57 24.66 6.43
C LEU A 493 -33.84 23.90 6.05
N GLU A 494 -34.90 24.60 5.64
CA GLU A 494 -36.16 24.00 5.21
C GLU A 494 -35.97 23.11 3.96
N SER A 495 -35.18 23.55 2.97
CA SER A 495 -34.92 22.77 1.75
C SER A 495 -34.14 21.49 1.99
N HIS A 496 -33.37 21.40 3.07
CA HIS A 496 -32.62 20.21 3.47
C HIS A 496 -33.25 19.43 4.63
N GLY A 497 -34.45 19.77 5.05
CA GLY A 497 -35.14 19.12 6.18
C GLY A 497 -34.41 19.28 7.51
N SER A 498 -33.54 20.28 7.63
CA SER A 498 -32.81 20.57 8.85
C SER A 498 -33.63 21.35 9.85
N GLN A 499 -33.37 21.15 11.14
CA GLN A 499 -34.09 21.85 12.21
C GLN A 499 -33.90 23.38 12.12
N PRO A 500 -34.97 24.19 12.25
CA PRO A 500 -34.84 25.63 12.24
C PRO A 500 -33.98 26.14 13.41
N LEU A 501 -33.38 27.31 13.21
CA LEU A 501 -32.69 28.00 14.29
C LEU A 501 -33.68 28.83 15.12
N ASN A 502 -33.61 28.70 16.44
CA ASN A 502 -34.34 29.55 17.36
C ASN A 502 -33.56 30.83 17.76
N HIS A 503 -32.22 30.71 17.71
CA HIS A 503 -31.26 31.77 18.05
C HIS A 503 -30.16 31.84 17.00
N GLY A 504 -29.35 32.90 17.02
CA GLY A 504 -28.15 32.98 16.21
C GLY A 504 -27.18 31.83 16.55
N ALA A 505 -26.57 31.23 15.53
CA ALA A 505 -25.63 30.13 15.64
C ALA A 505 -24.31 30.45 14.93
N LYS A 506 -23.27 29.74 15.24
CA LYS A 506 -22.02 29.80 14.47
C LYS A 506 -22.18 29.05 13.15
N LEU A 507 -21.54 29.53 12.08
CA LEU A 507 -21.52 28.83 10.81
C LEU A 507 -20.94 27.41 10.98
N PHE A 508 -19.95 27.24 11.86
CA PHE A 508 -19.39 25.94 12.26
C PHE A 508 -20.47 24.95 12.72
N GLU A 509 -21.40 25.38 13.58
CA GLU A 509 -22.47 24.54 14.11
C GLU A 509 -23.47 24.10 13.03
N LEU A 510 -23.69 24.95 12.02
CA LEU A 510 -24.56 24.64 10.89
C LEU A 510 -23.90 23.62 9.95
N ILE A 511 -22.65 23.86 9.56
CA ILE A 511 -21.90 22.92 8.69
C ILE A 511 -21.71 21.57 9.38
N ALA A 512 -21.61 21.52 10.71
CA ALA A 512 -21.49 20.28 11.49
C ALA A 512 -22.74 19.39 11.40
N ARG A 513 -23.90 19.90 10.95
CA ARG A 513 -25.12 19.10 10.79
C ARG A 513 -24.97 18.07 9.68
N PRO A 514 -25.41 16.82 9.88
CA PRO A 514 -25.23 15.74 8.88
C PRO A 514 -25.88 16.02 7.53
N GLU A 515 -27.05 16.67 7.53
CA GLU A 515 -27.84 16.96 6.34
C GLU A 515 -27.33 18.13 5.49
N LEU A 516 -26.44 18.97 6.02
CA LEU A 516 -25.88 20.13 5.33
C LEU A 516 -24.44 19.87 4.86
N LYS A 517 -24.10 20.39 3.70
CA LYS A 517 -22.74 20.38 3.14
C LYS A 517 -22.20 21.80 3.00
N ILE A 518 -20.90 21.97 2.95
CA ILE A 518 -20.30 23.29 2.66
C ILE A 518 -20.84 23.87 1.34
N ALA A 519 -21.00 23.04 0.31
CA ALA A 519 -21.50 23.46 -1.00
C ALA A 519 -22.92 24.08 -0.95
N ASP A 520 -23.75 23.71 0.02
CA ASP A 520 -25.11 24.24 0.15
C ASP A 520 -25.08 25.73 0.52
N PHE A 521 -24.06 26.18 1.25
CA PHE A 521 -23.88 27.58 1.64
C PHE A 521 -23.34 28.46 0.51
N ASP A 522 -22.84 27.88 -0.59
CA ASP A 522 -22.35 28.64 -1.74
C ASP A 522 -23.47 29.53 -2.36
N THR A 523 -24.72 29.11 -2.24
CA THR A 523 -25.89 29.82 -2.74
C THR A 523 -26.27 31.06 -1.93
N ILE A 524 -25.75 31.22 -0.73
CA ILE A 524 -26.09 32.31 0.22
C ILE A 524 -24.85 33.13 0.63
N GLN A 525 -23.90 33.32 -0.26
CA GLN A 525 -22.70 34.14 -0.03
C GLN A 525 -22.98 35.64 0.19
N ASN A 526 -24.19 36.10 -0.02
CA ASN A 526 -24.63 37.45 0.35
C ASN A 526 -24.65 37.69 1.89
N ILE A 527 -24.58 36.61 2.69
CA ILE A 527 -24.48 36.68 4.14
C ILE A 527 -23.00 36.94 4.51
N PRO A 528 -22.67 38.00 5.29
CA PRO A 528 -21.26 38.35 5.57
C PRO A 528 -20.42 37.22 6.15
N ALA A 529 -20.97 36.41 7.05
CA ALA A 529 -20.28 35.28 7.64
C ALA A 529 -19.95 34.20 6.60
N VAL A 530 -20.86 33.92 5.67
CA VAL A 530 -20.69 32.97 4.58
C VAL A 530 -19.72 33.51 3.53
N SER A 531 -19.84 34.78 3.16
CA SER A 531 -18.89 35.45 2.27
C SER A 531 -17.44 35.38 2.79
N SER A 532 -17.27 35.68 4.08
CA SER A 532 -15.94 35.59 4.73
C SER A 532 -15.39 34.18 4.77
N PHE A 533 -16.26 33.16 4.91
CA PHE A 533 -15.89 31.74 4.89
C PHE A 533 -15.37 31.30 3.52
N PHE A 534 -16.00 31.73 2.43
CA PHE A 534 -15.59 31.39 1.06
C PHE A 534 -14.50 32.29 0.48
N ALA A 535 -14.23 33.45 1.08
CA ALA A 535 -13.25 34.41 0.56
C ALA A 535 -11.85 33.81 0.30
N PRO A 536 -11.30 32.91 1.14
CA PRO A 536 -10.00 32.28 0.88
C PRO A 536 -9.96 31.38 -0.35
N LEU A 537 -11.11 30.90 -0.83
CA LEU A 537 -11.24 30.01 -2.00
C LEU A 537 -11.30 30.77 -3.34
N SER A 538 -11.11 32.10 -3.34
CA SER A 538 -11.03 32.91 -4.56
C SER A 538 -9.74 32.57 -5.32
N GLY A 539 -9.83 31.84 -6.44
CA GLY A 539 -8.69 31.41 -7.26
C GLY A 539 -8.94 30.13 -8.03
N ASP A 540 -7.98 29.23 -8.06
CA ASP A 540 -7.94 28.04 -8.90
C ASP A 540 -8.99 26.98 -8.49
N ASN A 541 -9.80 26.50 -9.44
CA ASN A 541 -10.92 25.57 -9.20
C ASN A 541 -10.48 24.17 -8.72
N ILE A 542 -9.27 23.71 -9.06
CA ILE A 542 -8.81 22.34 -8.75
C ILE A 542 -8.62 22.14 -7.25
N ASP A 543 -8.08 23.12 -6.56
CA ASP A 543 -7.86 23.07 -5.11
C ASP A 543 -9.13 23.39 -4.31
N ARG A 544 -10.14 23.99 -4.94
CA ARG A 544 -11.39 24.42 -4.29
C ARG A 544 -12.16 23.23 -3.70
N GLU A 545 -12.46 22.22 -4.52
CA GLU A 545 -13.27 21.05 -4.10
C GLU A 545 -12.55 20.22 -3.04
N GLU A 546 -11.26 19.96 -3.22
CA GLU A 546 -10.44 19.23 -2.24
C GLU A 546 -10.33 19.99 -0.91
N THR A 547 -10.17 21.31 -0.95
CA THR A 547 -10.07 22.14 0.26
C THR A 547 -11.41 22.25 0.98
N MET A 548 -12.52 22.36 0.25
CA MET A 548 -13.86 22.34 0.81
C MET A 548 -14.18 21.01 1.49
N GLU A 549 -13.86 19.88 0.83
CA GLU A 549 -14.05 18.55 1.40
C GLU A 549 -13.22 18.35 2.69
N ALA A 550 -11.95 18.72 2.67
CA ALA A 550 -11.07 18.65 3.84
C ALA A 550 -11.62 19.51 5.01
N THR A 551 -12.10 20.73 4.73
CA THR A 551 -12.68 21.63 5.73
C THR A 551 -13.99 21.05 6.29
N GLU A 552 -14.87 20.51 5.44
CA GLU A 552 -16.13 19.89 5.86
C GLU A 552 -15.88 18.71 6.79
N ILE A 553 -14.90 17.84 6.46
CA ILE A 553 -14.54 16.70 7.28
C ILE A 553 -14.02 17.16 8.65
N LEU A 554 -13.15 18.18 8.69
CA LEU A 554 -12.62 18.71 9.95
C LEU A 554 -13.71 19.29 10.84
N ILE A 555 -14.73 19.97 10.26
CA ILE A 555 -15.87 20.52 11.02
C ILE A 555 -16.77 19.39 11.55
N LYS A 556 -17.19 18.48 10.68
CA LYS A 556 -18.14 17.41 11.03
C LYS A 556 -17.57 16.37 11.99
N TYR A 557 -16.27 16.14 11.93
CA TYR A 557 -15.60 15.13 12.74
C TYR A 557 -14.74 15.71 13.89
N ASP A 558 -14.84 17.02 14.19
CA ASP A 558 -14.04 17.74 15.19
C ASP A 558 -13.98 16.99 16.52
N GLY A 559 -15.14 16.64 17.10
CA GLY A 559 -15.21 15.93 18.38
C GLY A 559 -14.69 14.48 18.33
N TYR A 560 -14.78 13.80 17.18
CA TYR A 560 -14.22 12.46 17.01
C TYR A 560 -12.70 12.51 16.89
N ILE A 561 -12.17 13.45 16.12
CA ILE A 561 -10.74 13.70 15.95
C ILE A 561 -10.09 14.03 17.29
N ALA A 562 -10.70 14.92 18.07
CA ALA A 562 -10.19 15.30 19.41
C ALA A 562 -10.12 14.10 20.36
N ARG A 563 -11.14 13.24 20.37
CA ARG A 563 -11.16 12.03 21.21
C ARG A 563 -10.12 11.00 20.79
N GLU A 564 -9.98 10.73 19.49
CA GLU A 564 -9.01 9.76 18.99
C GLU A 564 -7.57 10.24 19.19
N ARG A 565 -7.32 11.55 19.04
CA ARG A 565 -6.03 12.15 19.37
C ARG A 565 -5.66 12.00 20.85
N ALA A 566 -6.60 12.25 21.75
CA ALA A 566 -6.37 12.06 23.18
C ALA A 566 -6.07 10.60 23.56
N LEU A 567 -6.60 9.63 22.81
CA LEU A 567 -6.27 8.21 22.97
C LEU A 567 -4.86 7.91 22.44
N ALA A 568 -4.51 8.44 21.26
CA ALA A 568 -3.17 8.31 20.68
C ALA A 568 -2.09 8.88 21.61
N ASP A 569 -2.30 10.09 22.16
CA ASP A 569 -1.38 10.74 23.11
C ASP A 569 -1.14 9.93 24.37
N LYS A 570 -2.14 9.16 24.84
CA LYS A 570 -1.96 8.25 25.98
C LYS A 570 -1.07 7.05 25.63
N MET A 571 -1.24 6.50 24.44
CA MET A 571 -0.41 5.38 23.98
C MET A 571 1.02 5.80 23.66
N GLN A 572 1.21 7.05 23.17
CA GLN A 572 2.53 7.60 22.92
C GLN A 572 3.44 7.56 24.17
N ARG A 573 2.87 7.70 25.37
CA ARG A 573 3.64 7.58 26.61
C ARG A 573 4.29 6.20 26.80
N LEU A 574 3.70 5.13 26.26
CA LEU A 574 4.30 3.80 26.26
C LEU A 574 5.34 3.63 25.14
N GLU A 575 5.17 4.33 24.02
CA GLU A 575 6.18 4.41 22.95
C GLU A 575 7.45 5.15 23.42
N ASP A 576 7.32 6.14 24.30
CA ASP A 576 8.46 6.87 24.87
C ASP A 576 9.29 6.05 25.85
N ILE A 577 8.77 4.88 26.29
CA ILE A 577 9.47 3.99 27.23
C ILE A 577 10.34 3.03 26.44
N ARG A 578 11.63 3.39 26.28
CA ARG A 578 12.64 2.55 25.61
C ARG A 578 13.02 1.37 26.49
N ILE A 579 12.97 0.16 25.91
CA ILE A 579 13.28 -1.10 26.59
C ILE A 579 14.32 -1.96 25.83
N HIS A 580 14.76 -1.53 24.66
CA HIS A 580 15.72 -2.25 23.83
C HIS A 580 16.99 -2.55 24.61
N ASP A 581 17.44 -3.81 24.60
CA ASP A 581 18.62 -4.32 25.31
C ASP A 581 18.68 -4.04 26.83
N ARG A 582 17.54 -3.64 27.45
CA ARG A 582 17.49 -3.40 28.90
C ARG A 582 17.25 -4.65 29.73
N PHE A 583 16.76 -5.71 29.11
CA PHE A 583 16.37 -6.92 29.80
C PHE A 583 16.95 -8.17 29.13
N ASP A 584 17.48 -9.08 29.94
CA ASP A 584 17.59 -10.49 29.54
C ASP A 584 16.23 -11.14 29.78
N TYR A 585 15.38 -11.13 28.74
CA TYR A 585 14.02 -11.67 28.82
C TYR A 585 13.98 -13.14 29.22
N ASN A 586 14.99 -13.93 28.89
CA ASN A 586 15.08 -15.35 29.25
C ASN A 586 15.26 -15.55 30.75
N ALA A 587 15.91 -14.62 31.43
CA ALA A 587 16.14 -14.65 32.88
C ALA A 587 14.94 -14.15 33.70
N LEU A 588 13.95 -13.45 33.08
CA LEU A 588 12.80 -12.87 33.78
C LEU A 588 11.70 -13.90 34.09
N THR A 589 11.85 -14.65 35.18
CA THR A 589 10.91 -15.71 35.59
C THR A 589 9.50 -15.19 35.98
N GLN A 590 9.34 -13.88 36.18
CA GLN A 590 8.08 -13.22 36.47
C GLN A 590 7.18 -13.08 35.23
N LEU A 591 7.76 -13.16 34.03
CA LEU A 591 7.03 -13.18 32.78
C LEU A 591 6.55 -14.60 32.45
N SER A 592 5.45 -14.69 31.69
CA SER A 592 5.02 -15.97 31.13
C SER A 592 6.09 -16.58 30.21
N THR A 593 6.13 -17.91 30.09
CA THR A 593 7.11 -18.59 29.24
C THR A 593 7.00 -18.14 27.78
N GLU A 594 5.76 -17.96 27.29
CA GLU A 594 5.50 -17.47 25.94
C GLU A 594 6.01 -16.04 25.76
N ALA A 595 5.68 -15.14 26.69
CA ALA A 595 6.14 -13.75 26.64
C ALA A 595 7.67 -13.66 26.64
N ARG A 596 8.38 -14.44 27.47
CA ARG A 596 9.85 -14.47 27.49
C ARG A 596 10.44 -14.85 26.13
N GLN A 597 9.94 -15.92 25.52
CA GLN A 597 10.40 -16.39 24.21
C GLN A 597 10.13 -15.35 23.12
N LYS A 598 8.94 -14.79 23.09
CA LYS A 598 8.54 -13.79 22.10
C LYS A 598 9.29 -12.47 22.24
N LEU A 599 9.44 -11.96 23.46
CA LEU A 599 10.20 -10.75 23.73
C LEU A 599 11.68 -10.91 23.41
N ALA A 600 12.29 -12.07 23.73
CA ALA A 600 13.68 -12.36 23.38
C ALA A 600 13.89 -12.46 21.85
N ALA A 601 12.95 -13.04 21.12
CA ALA A 601 13.03 -13.18 19.66
C ALA A 601 12.85 -11.83 18.93
N VAL A 602 11.93 -10.98 19.39
CA VAL A 602 11.62 -9.69 18.74
C VAL A 602 12.58 -8.60 19.20
N ASN A 603 12.97 -8.60 20.49
CA ASN A 603 13.75 -7.54 21.15
C ASN A 603 13.17 -6.14 20.87
N PRO A 604 11.95 -5.85 21.37
CA PRO A 604 11.23 -4.62 21.03
C PRO A 604 11.95 -3.37 21.55
N GLU A 605 11.87 -2.29 20.80
CA GLU A 605 12.50 -1.00 21.16
C GLU A 605 11.77 -0.27 22.26
N THR A 606 10.42 -0.42 22.31
CA THR A 606 9.57 0.30 23.24
C THR A 606 8.61 -0.64 24.00
N LEU A 607 8.07 -0.16 25.13
CA LEU A 607 7.09 -0.91 25.90
C LEU A 607 5.76 -1.06 25.15
N ALA A 608 5.37 -0.08 24.35
CA ALA A 608 4.20 -0.18 23.48
C ALA A 608 4.37 -1.28 22.42
N GLN A 609 5.54 -1.38 21.80
CA GLN A 609 5.85 -2.47 20.86
C GLN A 609 5.75 -3.83 21.58
N ALA A 610 6.34 -3.97 22.78
CA ALA A 610 6.23 -5.18 23.57
C ALA A 610 4.75 -5.58 23.81
N SER A 611 3.87 -4.61 24.08
CA SER A 611 2.44 -4.87 24.34
C SER A 611 1.67 -5.36 23.10
N ARG A 612 2.19 -5.14 21.90
CA ARG A 612 1.58 -5.58 20.62
C ARG A 612 2.05 -6.94 20.15
N ILE A 613 3.07 -7.51 20.77
CA ILE A 613 3.58 -8.83 20.42
C ILE A 613 2.56 -9.90 20.82
N PRO A 614 2.07 -10.75 19.90
CA PRO A 614 1.18 -11.85 20.22
C PRO A 614 1.81 -12.80 21.27
N GLY A 615 1.07 -13.08 22.35
CA GLY A 615 1.56 -13.89 23.45
C GLY A 615 2.16 -13.09 24.62
N VAL A 616 2.27 -11.76 24.50
CA VAL A 616 2.60 -10.86 25.62
C VAL A 616 1.31 -10.29 26.21
N SER A 617 1.06 -10.58 27.47
CA SER A 617 -0.17 -10.17 28.17
C SER A 617 -0.02 -8.80 28.85
N PRO A 618 -1.14 -8.11 29.21
CA PRO A 618 -1.09 -6.90 30.01
C PRO A 618 -0.38 -7.08 31.37
N SER A 619 -0.42 -8.28 31.94
CA SER A 619 0.32 -8.60 33.17
C SER A 619 1.83 -8.65 32.93
N ASP A 620 2.27 -9.19 31.81
CA ASP A 620 3.70 -9.18 31.45
C ASP A 620 4.21 -7.73 31.26
N ILE A 621 3.40 -6.86 30.63
CA ILE A 621 3.73 -5.42 30.50
C ILE A 621 3.81 -4.74 31.88
N SER A 622 2.91 -5.07 32.81
CA SER A 622 2.96 -4.54 34.18
C SER A 622 4.24 -4.96 34.89
N VAL A 623 4.68 -6.20 34.72
CA VAL A 623 5.97 -6.66 35.25
C VAL A 623 7.14 -5.84 34.69
N LEU A 624 7.18 -5.59 33.38
CA LEU A 624 8.22 -4.77 32.77
C LEU A 624 8.21 -3.34 33.31
N LEU A 625 7.03 -2.73 33.49
CA LEU A 625 6.90 -1.40 34.10
C LEU A 625 7.48 -1.36 35.51
N VAL A 626 7.15 -2.34 36.36
CA VAL A 626 7.69 -2.44 37.73
C VAL A 626 9.22 -2.58 37.72
N LEU A 627 9.76 -3.39 36.80
CA LEU A 627 11.22 -3.56 36.64
C LEU A 627 11.92 -2.27 36.16
N LEU A 628 11.19 -1.40 35.47
CA LEU A 628 11.68 -0.07 35.06
C LEU A 628 11.54 0.98 36.16
N GLY A 629 10.98 0.62 37.33
CA GLY A 629 10.74 1.55 38.45
C GLY A 629 9.59 2.53 38.22
N ARG A 630 8.60 2.13 37.43
CA ARG A 630 7.43 2.95 37.05
C ARG A 630 6.10 2.33 37.45
#